data_3aed441abe3204bbb79157e66e0614b9
#
_entry.id   3aed441abe3204bbb79157e66e0614b9
#
_cell.length_a   1.000
_cell.length_b   1.000
_cell.length_c   1.000
_cell.angle_alpha   90.00
_cell.angle_beta   90.00
_cell.angle_gamma   90.00
#
_symmetry.space_group_name_H-M   'P 1'
#
loop_
_entity.id
_entity.type
_entity.pdbx_description
1 polymer ?
#
loop_
_entity_poly.entity_id
_entity_poly.type
_entity_poly.pdbx_seq_one_letter_code
_entity_poly.pdbx_strand_id
1 'polypeptide(L)'
;MYDFVIIGGGIIGMSTAMQLIDVYPDARIALLEKEPGPACHQTGHNSGVIHAGVYYTPGSLKAQFCMAGNRATKAFCDQNGIRYDNCGKMLVATSELEMERMRALWERTAANGIEREWLNAVELREREPNITGLGGIFVPSSGIVSYREVTAAMAKIFQARGGEIIYNAEVSALSEHKSGVVIRTRQGGDYEASTLISCSGLMADRLVKMLGLEPGFIICPFRGEYFRLAPEHNQIVNHLIYPIPDRSEERRVGKECRSRWSPYH
;
A
#
# COMPACT_ATOMS: atom_id res chain seq x y z
N MET A 1 7.70 10.01 29.60
CA MET A 1 8.42 10.14 28.32
C MET A 1 8.43 8.77 27.65
N TYR A 2 8.15 8.67 26.35
CA TYR A 2 8.26 7.47 25.53
C TYR A 2 9.64 7.38 24.90
N ASP A 3 10.08 6.17 24.56
CA ASP A 3 11.29 5.97 23.75
C ASP A 3 10.99 6.30 22.30
N PHE A 4 9.81 5.87 21.81
CA PHE A 4 9.34 6.15 20.46
C PHE A 4 7.89 6.62 20.48
N VAL A 5 7.60 7.66 19.70
CA VAL A 5 6.23 8.02 19.32
C VAL A 5 6.10 7.97 17.80
N ILE A 6 5.08 7.27 17.33
CA ILE A 6 4.76 7.12 15.92
C ILE A 6 3.51 7.94 15.61
N ILE A 7 3.51 8.74 14.56
CA ILE A 7 2.34 9.52 14.14
C ILE A 7 1.74 8.89 12.89
N GLY A 8 0.50 8.43 13.02
CA GLY A 8 -0.33 7.88 11.93
C GLY A 8 -0.66 6.41 12.09
N GLY A 9 -1.96 6.11 12.19
CA GLY A 9 -2.54 4.77 12.37
C GLY A 9 -2.88 4.05 11.06
N GLY A 10 -2.25 4.44 9.95
CA GLY A 10 -2.27 3.68 8.70
C GLY A 10 -1.36 2.45 8.75
N ILE A 11 -1.38 1.64 7.67
CA ILE A 11 -0.59 0.39 7.63
C ILE A 11 0.91 0.61 7.87
N ILE A 12 1.47 1.73 7.41
CA ILE A 12 2.89 2.03 7.61
C ILE A 12 3.18 2.27 9.08
N GLY A 13 2.38 3.10 9.76
CA GLY A 13 2.57 3.36 11.19
C GLY A 13 2.36 2.11 12.04
N MET A 14 1.30 1.35 11.78
CA MET A 14 1.02 0.13 12.53
C MET A 14 2.08 -0.96 12.30
N SER A 15 2.55 -1.15 11.07
CA SER A 15 3.65 -2.10 10.80
C SER A 15 4.96 -1.65 11.44
N THR A 16 5.26 -0.35 11.42
CA THR A 16 6.43 0.21 12.09
C THR A 16 6.36 -0.01 13.61
N ALA A 17 5.21 0.28 14.21
CA ALA A 17 4.99 0.08 15.65
C ALA A 17 5.16 -1.40 16.05
N MET A 18 4.54 -2.30 15.28
CA MET A 18 4.62 -3.75 15.51
C MET A 18 6.06 -4.27 15.39
N GLN A 19 6.83 -3.79 14.40
CA GLN A 19 8.22 -4.20 14.22
C GLN A 19 9.16 -3.59 15.30
N LEU A 20 8.92 -2.34 15.69
CA LEU A 20 9.73 -1.69 16.72
C LEU A 20 9.61 -2.38 18.06
N ILE A 21 8.40 -2.79 18.47
CA ILE A 21 8.22 -3.47 19.75
C ILE A 21 8.81 -4.87 19.75
N ASP A 22 8.96 -5.49 18.56
CA ASP A 22 9.70 -6.75 18.42
C ASP A 22 11.21 -6.58 18.60
N VAL A 23 11.77 -5.47 18.11
CA VAL A 23 13.19 -5.16 18.17
C VAL A 23 13.56 -4.58 19.54
N TYR A 24 12.68 -3.82 20.14
CA TYR A 24 12.86 -3.14 21.43
C TYR A 24 11.73 -3.50 22.41
N PRO A 25 11.70 -4.72 22.94
CA PRO A 25 10.57 -5.21 23.75
C PRO A 25 10.38 -4.45 25.07
N ASP A 26 11.43 -3.84 25.59
CA ASP A 26 11.40 -3.05 26.85
C ASP A 26 11.11 -1.56 26.60
N ALA A 27 11.04 -1.11 25.35
CA ALA A 27 10.80 0.27 25.02
C ALA A 27 9.33 0.67 25.24
N ARG A 28 9.12 1.88 25.73
CA ARG A 28 7.79 2.51 25.81
C ARG A 28 7.46 3.12 24.44
N ILE A 29 6.54 2.51 23.71
CA ILE A 29 6.17 2.92 22.34
C ILE A 29 4.71 3.33 22.31
N ALA A 30 4.44 4.56 21.83
CA ALA A 30 3.10 5.04 21.58
C ALA A 30 2.89 5.33 20.08
N LEU A 31 1.66 5.11 19.62
CA LEU A 31 1.19 5.50 18.29
C LEU A 31 0.02 6.45 18.43
N LEU A 32 0.14 7.65 17.83
CA LEU A 32 -0.92 8.65 17.82
C LEU A 32 -1.65 8.62 16.45
N GLU A 33 -2.98 8.47 16.50
CA GLU A 33 -3.84 8.53 15.34
C GLU A 33 -4.96 9.57 15.56
N LYS A 34 -5.17 10.43 14.58
CA LYS A 34 -6.17 11.50 14.67
C LYS A 34 -7.62 11.00 14.58
N GLU A 35 -7.83 9.88 13.92
CA GLU A 35 -9.14 9.26 13.72
C GLU A 35 -9.51 8.33 14.90
N PRO A 36 -10.78 7.92 15.03
CA PRO A 36 -11.22 7.04 16.11
C PRO A 36 -10.78 5.58 15.96
N GLY A 37 -10.03 5.25 14.91
CA GLY A 37 -9.57 3.89 14.65
C GLY A 37 -8.47 3.83 13.59
N PRO A 38 -7.88 2.65 13.37
CA PRO A 38 -6.83 2.47 12.38
C PRO A 38 -7.41 2.46 10.96
N ALA A 39 -6.55 2.74 9.97
CA ALA A 39 -6.84 2.58 8.55
C ALA A 39 -8.02 3.42 8.02
N CYS A 40 -8.32 4.55 8.63
CA CYS A 40 -9.43 5.42 8.20
C CYS A 40 -9.15 6.19 6.91
N HIS A 41 -7.91 6.26 6.44
CA HIS A 41 -7.51 6.96 5.21
C HIS A 41 -7.11 5.98 4.09
N GLN A 42 -5.96 6.22 3.38
CA GLN A 42 -5.56 5.45 2.20
C GLN A 42 -5.50 3.93 2.44
N THR A 43 -5.11 3.52 3.64
CA THR A 43 -5.07 2.10 4.01
C THR A 43 -6.45 1.44 3.94
N GLY A 44 -7.50 2.17 4.29
CA GLY A 44 -8.88 1.68 4.21
C GLY A 44 -9.59 2.02 2.90
N HIS A 45 -8.95 2.80 2.01
CA HIS A 45 -9.52 3.30 0.76
C HIS A 45 -8.54 3.09 -0.40
N ASN A 46 -8.38 1.83 -0.82
CA ASN A 46 -7.50 1.41 -1.91
C ASN A 46 -8.11 0.21 -2.63
N SER A 47 -7.43 -0.28 -3.67
CA SER A 47 -7.90 -1.42 -4.47
C SER A 47 -7.76 -2.78 -3.78
N GLY A 48 -7.11 -2.88 -2.64
CA GLY A 48 -6.86 -4.14 -1.93
C GLY A 48 -5.86 -5.08 -2.61
N VAL A 49 -5.18 -4.66 -3.67
CA VAL A 49 -4.32 -5.54 -4.46
C VAL A 49 -3.01 -5.84 -3.76
N ILE A 50 -2.69 -7.15 -3.66
CA ILE A 50 -1.36 -7.65 -3.31
C ILE A 50 -0.57 -7.73 -4.60
N HIS A 51 0.28 -6.73 -4.85
CA HIS A 51 1.06 -6.62 -6.08
C HIS A 51 2.22 -7.60 -6.13
N ALA A 52 2.52 -8.13 -7.34
CA ALA A 52 3.64 -9.04 -7.59
C ALA A 52 4.93 -8.35 -8.10
N GLY A 53 4.90 -7.04 -8.34
CA GLY A 53 6.08 -6.29 -8.79
C GLY A 53 6.30 -6.24 -10.30
N VAL A 54 5.28 -6.55 -11.09
CA VAL A 54 5.32 -6.71 -12.56
C VAL A 54 5.95 -5.51 -13.29
N TYR A 55 5.67 -4.29 -12.84
CA TYR A 55 6.04 -3.06 -13.54
C TYR A 55 7.40 -2.50 -13.14
N TYR A 56 8.01 -3.00 -12.07
CA TYR A 56 9.19 -2.38 -11.50
C TYR A 56 10.46 -2.78 -12.21
N THR A 57 11.38 -1.82 -12.33
CA THR A 57 12.71 -2.05 -12.88
C THR A 57 13.44 -3.13 -12.10
N PRO A 58 14.00 -4.16 -12.75
CA PRO A 58 14.77 -5.20 -12.09
C PRO A 58 15.91 -4.64 -11.23
N GLY A 59 16.10 -5.23 -10.05
CA GLY A 59 17.13 -4.79 -9.09
C GLY A 59 16.79 -3.53 -8.30
N SER A 60 15.71 -2.80 -8.64
CA SER A 60 15.29 -1.63 -7.87
C SER A 60 14.74 -2.01 -6.50
N LEU A 61 14.88 -1.11 -5.51
CA LEU A 61 14.27 -1.29 -4.18
C LEU A 61 12.74 -1.49 -4.27
N LYS A 62 12.07 -0.85 -5.23
CA LYS A 62 10.63 -1.05 -5.47
C LYS A 62 10.30 -2.50 -5.85
N ALA A 63 11.11 -3.11 -6.74
CA ALA A 63 10.92 -4.50 -7.12
C ALA A 63 11.17 -5.42 -5.94
N GLN A 64 12.30 -5.25 -5.24
CA GLN A 64 12.68 -6.06 -4.09
C GLN A 64 11.63 -6.01 -2.97
N PHE A 65 11.23 -4.82 -2.53
CA PHE A 65 10.24 -4.64 -1.48
C PHE A 65 8.84 -5.09 -1.89
N CYS A 66 8.45 -4.92 -3.17
CA CYS A 66 7.15 -5.40 -3.61
C CYS A 66 7.07 -6.93 -3.58
N MET A 67 8.08 -7.62 -4.06
CA MET A 67 8.11 -9.09 -4.04
C MET A 67 8.23 -9.65 -2.62
N ALA A 68 9.06 -9.04 -1.78
CA ALA A 68 9.16 -9.41 -0.37
C ALA A 68 7.83 -9.15 0.36
N GLY A 69 7.22 -7.99 0.13
CA GLY A 69 5.94 -7.59 0.71
C GLY A 69 4.78 -8.47 0.26
N ASN A 70 4.75 -8.93 -1.00
CA ASN A 70 3.77 -9.89 -1.47
C ASN A 70 3.78 -11.16 -0.62
N ARG A 71 4.94 -11.76 -0.44
CA ARG A 71 5.11 -12.96 0.39
C ARG A 71 4.79 -12.71 1.86
N ALA A 72 5.32 -11.61 2.42
CA ALA A 72 5.12 -11.25 3.82
C ALA A 72 3.65 -10.97 4.15
N THR A 73 2.93 -10.27 3.26
CA THR A 73 1.49 -9.99 3.45
C THR A 73 0.68 -11.28 3.51
N LYS A 74 0.91 -12.22 2.59
CA LYS A 74 0.22 -13.50 2.59
C LYS A 74 0.53 -14.33 3.83
N ALA A 75 1.81 -14.45 4.19
CA ALA A 75 2.22 -15.14 5.41
C ALA A 75 1.62 -14.51 6.67
N PHE A 76 1.56 -13.19 6.74
CA PHE A 76 0.91 -12.47 7.84
C PHE A 76 -0.60 -12.77 7.89
N CYS A 77 -1.27 -12.80 6.74
CA CYS A 77 -2.68 -13.15 6.66
C CYS A 77 -2.95 -14.59 7.13
N ASP A 78 -2.15 -15.55 6.68
CA ASP A 78 -2.23 -16.95 7.09
C ASP A 78 -2.05 -17.11 8.61
N GLN A 79 -1.05 -16.44 9.18
CA GLN A 79 -0.75 -16.46 10.61
C GLN A 79 -1.84 -15.84 11.48
N ASN A 80 -2.60 -14.89 10.94
CA ASN A 80 -3.60 -14.12 11.70
C ASN A 80 -5.04 -14.44 11.29
N GLY A 81 -5.27 -15.46 10.46
CA GLY A 81 -6.60 -15.86 10.01
C GLY A 81 -7.32 -14.80 9.17
N ILE A 82 -6.57 -13.97 8.45
CA ILE A 82 -7.12 -12.93 7.56
C ILE A 82 -7.33 -13.54 6.18
N ARG A 83 -8.56 -13.45 5.69
CA ARG A 83 -8.89 -13.92 4.35
C ARG A 83 -8.22 -13.06 3.28
N TYR A 84 -7.57 -13.69 2.34
CA TYR A 84 -7.13 -13.07 1.09
C TYR A 84 -7.43 -14.03 -0.08
N ASP A 85 -7.39 -13.52 -1.30
CA ASP A 85 -7.63 -14.31 -2.48
C ASP A 85 -6.46 -14.15 -3.47
N ASN A 86 -5.86 -15.26 -3.87
CA ASN A 86 -4.83 -15.33 -4.91
C ASN A 86 -5.47 -15.42 -6.30
N CYS A 87 -6.38 -14.52 -6.61
CA CYS A 87 -7.11 -14.53 -7.87
C CYS A 87 -6.20 -14.32 -9.12
N GLY A 88 -4.95 -13.94 -8.92
CA GLY A 88 -4.03 -13.65 -10.04
C GLY A 88 -4.36 -12.33 -10.74
N LYS A 89 -3.44 -11.94 -11.64
CA LYS A 89 -3.57 -10.74 -12.46
C LYS A 89 -3.38 -11.10 -13.92
N MET A 90 -4.29 -10.63 -14.76
CA MET A 90 -4.23 -10.72 -16.21
C MET A 90 -3.88 -9.36 -16.80
N LEU A 91 -2.77 -9.27 -17.50
CA LEU A 91 -2.34 -8.11 -18.26
C LEU A 91 -2.72 -8.35 -19.72
N VAL A 92 -3.63 -7.55 -20.27
CA VAL A 92 -4.23 -7.80 -21.57
C VAL A 92 -3.75 -6.78 -22.59
N ALA A 93 -3.30 -7.26 -23.74
CA ALA A 93 -2.97 -6.46 -24.91
C ALA A 93 -4.15 -6.48 -25.91
N THR A 94 -4.61 -5.30 -26.31
CA THR A 94 -5.76 -5.11 -27.23
C THR A 94 -5.34 -4.58 -28.59
N SER A 95 -4.06 -4.23 -28.78
CA SER A 95 -3.49 -3.74 -30.03
C SER A 95 -2.11 -4.30 -30.30
N GLU A 96 -1.61 -4.23 -31.53
CA GLU A 96 -0.25 -4.68 -31.89
C GLU A 96 0.83 -3.90 -31.11
N LEU A 97 0.63 -2.62 -30.89
CA LEU A 97 1.54 -1.82 -30.08
C LEU A 97 1.60 -2.32 -28.63
N GLU A 98 0.47 -2.72 -28.06
CA GLU A 98 0.41 -3.30 -26.73
C GLU A 98 1.04 -4.71 -26.70
N MET A 99 0.92 -5.49 -27.78
CA MET A 99 1.63 -6.77 -27.93
C MET A 99 3.16 -6.59 -27.95
N GLU A 100 3.67 -5.58 -28.63
CA GLU A 100 5.10 -5.24 -28.59
C GLU A 100 5.55 -4.89 -27.16
N ARG A 101 4.79 -4.02 -26.49
CA ARG A 101 5.05 -3.64 -25.09
C ARG A 101 4.96 -4.83 -24.13
N MET A 102 4.03 -5.73 -24.38
CA MET A 102 3.86 -6.96 -23.61
C MET A 102 5.08 -7.87 -23.71
N ARG A 103 5.73 -7.98 -24.87
CA ARG A 103 6.99 -8.72 -25.01
C ARG A 103 8.10 -8.11 -24.13
N ALA A 104 8.24 -6.78 -24.13
CA ALA A 104 9.21 -6.10 -23.27
C ALA A 104 8.92 -6.30 -21.79
N LEU A 105 7.63 -6.30 -21.42
CA LEU A 105 7.19 -6.57 -20.03
C LEU A 105 7.44 -8.02 -19.62
N TRP A 106 7.29 -8.96 -20.56
CA TRP A 106 7.60 -10.37 -20.35
C TRP A 106 9.07 -10.59 -19.96
N GLU A 107 10.01 -9.95 -20.66
CA GLU A 107 11.43 -10.02 -20.34
C GLU A 107 11.75 -9.37 -18.98
N ARG A 108 11.12 -8.23 -18.70
CA ARG A 108 11.28 -7.54 -17.42
C ARG A 108 10.80 -8.39 -16.24
N THR A 109 9.66 -9.03 -16.37
CA THR A 109 9.13 -9.90 -15.33
C THR A 109 9.98 -11.15 -15.11
N ALA A 110 10.64 -11.67 -16.19
CA ALA A 110 11.65 -12.72 -16.08
C ALA A 110 12.83 -12.29 -15.21
N ALA A 111 13.38 -11.12 -15.52
CA ALA A 111 14.51 -10.58 -14.78
C ALA A 111 14.24 -10.34 -13.29
N ASN A 112 12.97 -10.11 -12.94
CA ASN A 112 12.50 -10.03 -11.54
C ASN A 112 12.19 -11.40 -10.92
N GLY A 113 12.28 -12.50 -11.65
CA GLY A 113 11.93 -13.84 -11.16
C GLY A 113 10.44 -14.02 -10.85
N ILE A 114 9.57 -13.28 -11.52
CA ILE A 114 8.12 -13.34 -11.32
C ILE A 114 7.57 -14.53 -12.11
N GLU A 115 6.84 -15.42 -11.45
CA GLU A 115 6.08 -16.47 -12.09
C GLU A 115 4.99 -15.87 -12.98
N ARG A 116 4.93 -16.32 -14.23
CA ARG A 116 4.02 -15.77 -15.23
C ARG A 116 3.77 -16.76 -16.36
N GLU A 117 2.63 -16.61 -17.00
CA GLU A 117 2.23 -17.38 -18.17
C GLU A 117 1.92 -16.43 -19.31
N TRP A 118 2.42 -16.78 -20.52
CA TRP A 118 2.01 -16.09 -21.74
C TRP A 118 0.75 -16.74 -22.30
N LEU A 119 -0.24 -15.93 -22.60
CA LEU A 119 -1.51 -16.39 -23.16
C LEU A 119 -1.72 -15.77 -24.54
N ASN A 120 -2.04 -16.61 -25.53
CA ASN A 120 -2.58 -16.13 -26.80
C ASN A 120 -4.06 -15.73 -26.65
N ALA A 121 -4.67 -15.21 -27.73
CA ALA A 121 -6.04 -14.72 -27.69
C ALA A 121 -7.08 -15.80 -27.32
N VAL A 122 -6.84 -17.05 -27.72
CA VAL A 122 -7.73 -18.18 -27.39
C VAL A 122 -7.64 -18.53 -25.92
N GLU A 123 -6.43 -18.74 -25.42
CA GLU A 123 -6.16 -19.06 -24.01
C GLU A 123 -6.63 -17.95 -23.06
N LEU A 124 -6.46 -16.68 -23.48
CA LEU A 124 -7.01 -15.52 -22.75
C LEU A 124 -8.52 -15.64 -22.61
N ARG A 125 -9.22 -15.92 -23.72
CA ARG A 125 -10.67 -16.01 -23.73
C ARG A 125 -11.21 -17.24 -22.98
N GLU A 126 -10.48 -18.34 -22.98
CA GLU A 126 -10.84 -19.52 -22.17
C GLU A 126 -10.80 -19.21 -20.67
N ARG A 127 -9.80 -18.43 -20.21
CA ARG A 127 -9.69 -18.03 -18.78
C ARG A 127 -10.64 -16.91 -18.40
N GLU A 128 -10.84 -15.94 -19.30
CA GLU A 128 -11.68 -14.76 -19.11
C GLU A 128 -12.65 -14.58 -20.29
N PRO A 129 -13.78 -15.31 -20.29
CA PRO A 129 -14.72 -15.32 -21.42
C PRO A 129 -15.26 -13.95 -21.82
N ASN A 130 -15.30 -13.01 -20.86
CA ASN A 130 -15.82 -11.66 -21.04
C ASN A 130 -14.73 -10.63 -21.40
N ILE A 131 -13.48 -11.07 -21.57
CA ILE A 131 -12.35 -10.20 -21.94
C ILE A 131 -11.91 -10.49 -23.36
N THR A 132 -11.73 -9.42 -24.14
CA THR A 132 -11.23 -9.48 -25.51
C THR A 132 -9.85 -8.85 -25.59
N GLY A 133 -8.91 -9.54 -26.23
CA GLY A 133 -7.54 -9.07 -26.44
C GLY A 133 -6.81 -9.93 -27.47
N LEU A 134 -5.66 -9.47 -27.92
CA LEU A 134 -4.75 -10.20 -28.81
C LEU A 134 -3.88 -11.22 -28.06
N GLY A 135 -3.74 -11.03 -26.74
CA GLY A 135 -2.99 -11.90 -25.84
C GLY A 135 -2.89 -11.29 -24.46
N GLY A 136 -2.25 -12.01 -23.55
CA GLY A 136 -2.09 -11.56 -22.17
C GLY A 136 -0.90 -12.20 -21.43
N ILE A 137 -0.55 -11.62 -20.30
CA ILE A 137 0.35 -12.22 -19.32
C ILE A 137 -0.45 -12.47 -18.06
N PHE A 138 -0.52 -13.72 -17.65
CA PHE A 138 -1.11 -14.09 -16.37
C PHE A 138 -0.02 -14.16 -15.29
N VAL A 139 -0.28 -13.56 -14.13
CA VAL A 139 0.62 -13.50 -12.97
C VAL A 139 -0.10 -14.06 -11.75
N PRO A 140 0.10 -15.33 -11.41
CA PRO A 140 -0.67 -16.03 -10.37
C PRO A 140 -0.39 -15.50 -8.96
N SER A 141 0.78 -14.92 -8.72
CA SER A 141 1.17 -14.40 -7.40
C SER A 141 0.50 -13.10 -6.98
N SER A 142 -0.29 -12.46 -7.85
CA SER A 142 -1.12 -11.31 -7.49
C SER A 142 -2.40 -11.76 -6.78
N GLY A 143 -2.88 -10.94 -5.86
CA GLY A 143 -4.11 -11.26 -5.12
C GLY A 143 -4.79 -10.02 -4.57
N ILE A 144 -5.82 -10.22 -3.77
CA ILE A 144 -6.56 -9.16 -3.07
C ILE A 144 -6.68 -9.47 -1.58
N VAL A 145 -6.68 -8.43 -0.76
CA VAL A 145 -6.84 -8.51 0.69
C VAL A 145 -7.50 -7.24 1.23
N SER A 146 -8.13 -7.33 2.36
CA SER A 146 -8.58 -6.18 3.14
C SER A 146 -7.39 -5.61 3.95
N TYR A 147 -6.73 -4.57 3.44
CA TYR A 147 -5.67 -3.90 4.21
C TYR A 147 -6.17 -3.24 5.50
N ARG A 148 -7.47 -3.01 5.61
CA ARG A 148 -8.11 -2.58 6.87
C ARG A 148 -8.01 -3.69 7.93
N GLU A 149 -8.29 -4.93 7.56
CA GLU A 149 -8.18 -6.09 8.47
C GLU A 149 -6.72 -6.37 8.83
N VAL A 150 -5.81 -6.31 7.85
CA VAL A 150 -4.37 -6.45 8.07
C VAL A 150 -3.88 -5.43 9.09
N THR A 151 -4.25 -4.15 8.92
CA THR A 151 -3.83 -3.08 9.84
C THR A 151 -4.45 -3.23 11.23
N ALA A 152 -5.70 -3.67 11.31
CA ALA A 152 -6.35 -3.93 12.59
C ALA A 152 -5.69 -5.10 13.35
N ALA A 153 -5.24 -6.14 12.64
CA ALA A 153 -4.47 -7.24 13.26
C ALA A 153 -3.11 -6.75 13.77
N MET A 154 -2.40 -5.93 12.98
CA MET A 154 -1.13 -5.31 13.43
C MET A 154 -1.32 -4.47 14.69
N ALA A 155 -2.40 -3.67 14.77
CA ALA A 155 -2.74 -2.89 15.96
C ALA A 155 -2.94 -3.78 17.19
N LYS A 156 -3.69 -4.87 17.05
CA LYS A 156 -3.91 -5.84 18.15
C LYS A 156 -2.61 -6.48 18.63
N ILE A 157 -1.74 -6.87 17.70
CA ILE A 157 -0.43 -7.48 18.02
C ILE A 157 0.44 -6.47 18.79
N PHE A 158 0.50 -5.23 18.30
CA PHE A 158 1.26 -4.17 18.96
C PHE A 158 0.78 -3.92 20.38
N GLN A 159 -0.55 -3.79 20.59
CA GLN A 159 -1.13 -3.59 21.91
C GLN A 159 -0.92 -4.81 22.84
N ALA A 160 -1.05 -6.03 22.32
CA ALA A 160 -0.82 -7.26 23.09
C ALA A 160 0.62 -7.39 23.60
N ARG A 161 1.57 -6.71 22.95
CA ARG A 161 2.99 -6.63 23.36
C ARG A 161 3.33 -5.43 24.24
N GLY A 162 2.32 -4.68 24.68
CA GLY A 162 2.49 -3.54 25.58
C GLY A 162 2.63 -2.19 24.90
N GLY A 163 2.46 -2.12 23.57
CA GLY A 163 2.40 -0.86 22.85
C GLY A 163 1.10 -0.10 23.10
N GLU A 164 1.18 1.22 23.11
CA GLU A 164 0.04 2.09 23.36
C GLU A 164 -0.45 2.74 22.07
N ILE A 165 -1.77 2.68 21.79
CA ILE A 165 -2.39 3.38 20.65
C ILE A 165 -3.36 4.41 21.21
N ILE A 166 -3.13 5.67 20.86
CA ILE A 166 -3.98 6.80 21.24
C ILE A 166 -4.72 7.28 20.00
N TYR A 167 -6.01 6.98 19.95
CA TYR A 167 -6.92 7.46 18.91
C TYR A 167 -7.47 8.83 19.27
N ASN A 168 -8.05 9.52 18.26
CA ASN A 168 -8.53 10.90 18.38
C ASN A 168 -7.44 11.88 18.85
N ALA A 169 -6.19 11.60 18.54
CA ALA A 169 -5.01 12.37 18.92
C ALA A 169 -4.41 13.11 17.71
N GLU A 170 -5.11 14.15 17.24
CA GLU A 170 -4.64 14.97 16.11
C GLU A 170 -3.45 15.83 16.56
N VAL A 171 -2.27 15.55 16.02
CA VAL A 171 -1.07 16.35 16.27
C VAL A 171 -1.24 17.76 15.72
N SER A 172 -1.04 18.77 16.57
CA SER A 172 -1.20 20.19 16.25
C SER A 172 0.08 20.98 16.32
N ALA A 173 1.08 20.53 17.09
CA ALA A 173 2.39 21.15 17.15
C ALA A 173 3.47 20.12 17.52
N LEU A 174 4.67 20.37 17.05
CA LEU A 174 5.89 19.62 17.36
C LEU A 174 6.98 20.58 17.80
N SER A 175 7.75 20.20 18.82
CA SER A 175 8.89 20.98 19.28
C SER A 175 10.05 20.05 19.61
N GLU A 176 11.14 20.16 18.84
CA GLU A 176 12.35 19.37 19.07
C GLU A 176 13.28 20.07 20.07
N HIS A 177 13.85 19.28 20.96
CA HIS A 177 14.80 19.69 21.98
C HIS A 177 16.00 18.74 22.02
N LYS A 178 17.06 19.09 22.73
CA LYS A 178 18.24 18.23 22.90
C LYS A 178 17.94 16.85 23.49
N SER A 179 16.86 16.74 24.30
CA SER A 179 16.45 15.52 25.00
C SER A 179 15.35 14.72 24.30
N GLY A 180 14.82 15.23 23.19
CA GLY A 180 13.72 14.57 22.47
C GLY A 180 12.73 15.53 21.84
N VAL A 181 11.51 15.09 21.63
CA VAL A 181 10.45 15.84 20.96
C VAL A 181 9.22 15.92 21.85
N VAL A 182 8.65 17.12 21.97
CA VAL A 182 7.33 17.36 22.56
C VAL A 182 6.29 17.39 21.45
N ILE A 183 5.25 16.61 21.60
CA ILE A 183 4.16 16.44 20.63
C ILE A 183 2.87 16.93 21.27
N ARG A 184 2.24 17.95 20.74
CA ARG A 184 0.96 18.47 21.22
C ARG A 184 -0.18 18.01 20.34
N THR A 185 -1.31 17.67 20.96
CA THR A 185 -2.53 17.32 20.23
C THR A 185 -3.62 18.37 20.42
N ARG A 186 -4.54 18.45 19.47
CA ARG A 186 -5.68 19.38 19.54
C ARG A 186 -6.60 19.14 20.73
N GLN A 187 -6.67 17.89 21.17
CA GLN A 187 -7.50 17.47 22.30
C GLN A 187 -6.87 17.76 23.68
N GLY A 188 -5.69 18.40 23.69
CA GLY A 188 -5.05 18.89 24.92
C GLY A 188 -4.09 17.88 25.59
N GLY A 189 -3.70 16.79 24.92
CA GLY A 189 -2.64 15.90 25.39
C GLY A 189 -1.26 16.35 24.92
N ASP A 190 -0.29 16.39 25.83
CA ASP A 190 1.13 16.57 25.51
C ASP A 190 1.86 15.24 25.70
N TYR A 191 2.65 14.84 24.71
CA TYR A 191 3.43 13.62 24.70
C TYR A 191 4.90 13.97 24.51
N GLU A 192 5.76 13.28 25.24
CA GLU A 192 7.21 13.45 25.11
C GLU A 192 7.85 12.14 24.67
N ALA A 193 8.74 12.20 23.70
CA ALA A 193 9.46 11.06 23.15
C ALA A 193 10.93 11.36 22.92
N SER A 194 11.78 10.36 23.09
CA SER A 194 13.19 10.42 22.67
C SER A 194 13.29 10.46 21.15
N THR A 195 12.43 9.71 20.47
CA THR A 195 12.41 9.61 18.99
C THR A 195 10.99 9.73 18.45
N LEU A 196 10.82 10.57 17.43
CA LEU A 196 9.57 10.71 16.70
C LEU A 196 9.68 10.03 15.32
N ILE A 197 8.68 9.22 14.96
CA ILE A 197 8.58 8.58 13.64
C ILE A 197 7.30 9.05 12.96
N SER A 198 7.44 9.75 11.84
CA SER A 198 6.31 10.25 11.07
C SER A 198 5.86 9.22 10.03
N CYS A 199 4.65 8.68 10.21
CA CYS A 199 3.94 7.81 9.27
C CYS A 199 2.62 8.46 8.81
N SER A 200 2.61 9.78 8.70
CA SER A 200 1.43 10.63 8.58
C SER A 200 0.81 10.69 7.18
N GLY A 201 1.28 9.88 6.23
CA GLY A 201 0.69 9.76 4.89
C GLY A 201 0.59 11.11 4.18
N LEU A 202 -0.62 11.53 3.83
CA LEU A 202 -0.87 12.81 3.13
C LEU A 202 -0.51 14.06 3.95
N MET A 203 -0.26 13.92 5.24
CA MET A 203 0.09 15.04 6.12
C MET A 203 1.61 15.17 6.36
N ALA A 204 2.43 14.40 5.64
CA ALA A 204 3.87 14.34 5.87
C ALA A 204 4.57 15.71 5.73
N ASP A 205 4.24 16.48 4.69
CA ASP A 205 4.78 17.82 4.49
C ASP A 205 4.38 18.81 5.59
N ARG A 206 3.18 18.64 6.15
CA ARG A 206 2.69 19.49 7.25
C ARG A 206 3.42 19.21 8.56
N LEU A 207 3.71 17.93 8.86
CA LEU A 207 4.48 17.60 10.05
C LEU A 207 5.92 18.12 9.98
N VAL A 208 6.55 18.06 8.79
CA VAL A 208 7.87 18.67 8.57
C VAL A 208 7.84 20.17 8.87
N LYS A 209 6.81 20.88 8.41
CA LYS A 209 6.63 22.32 8.70
C LYS A 209 6.40 22.61 10.17
N MET A 210 5.71 21.73 10.92
CA MET A 210 5.53 21.90 12.38
C MET A 210 6.83 21.86 13.15
N LEU A 211 7.89 21.22 12.60
CA LEU A 211 9.24 21.24 13.17
C LEU A 211 10.06 22.47 12.75
N GLY A 212 9.46 23.42 12.05
CA GLY A 212 10.16 24.60 11.54
C GLY A 212 11.07 24.32 10.35
N LEU A 213 10.96 23.15 9.73
CA LEU A 213 11.74 22.76 8.56
C LEU A 213 10.98 23.08 7.27
N GLU A 214 11.70 23.50 6.25
CA GLU A 214 11.13 23.66 4.90
C GLU A 214 11.23 22.33 4.14
N PRO A 215 10.09 21.65 3.87
CA PRO A 215 10.11 20.45 3.06
C PRO A 215 10.44 20.80 1.60
N GLY A 216 11.42 20.12 1.02
CA GLY A 216 11.74 20.24 -0.40
C GLY A 216 10.70 19.61 -1.34
N PHE A 217 9.48 19.34 -0.83
CA PHE A 217 8.38 18.71 -1.55
C PHE A 217 7.02 19.16 -1.01
N ILE A 218 6.00 18.95 -1.80
CA ILE A 218 4.59 19.09 -1.38
C ILE A 218 3.84 17.79 -1.65
N ILE A 219 2.87 17.48 -0.80
CA ILE A 219 1.94 16.37 -1.03
C ILE A 219 0.69 16.91 -1.72
N CYS A 220 0.48 16.53 -2.98
CA CYS A 220 -0.74 16.82 -3.72
C CYS A 220 -1.69 15.62 -3.60
N PRO A 221 -2.78 15.69 -2.80
CA PRO A 221 -3.73 14.61 -2.71
C PRO A 221 -4.60 14.55 -3.97
N PHE A 222 -4.82 13.34 -4.49
CA PHE A 222 -5.79 13.06 -5.54
C PHE A 222 -6.79 12.05 -5.03
N ARG A 223 -8.06 12.28 -5.31
CA ARG A 223 -9.12 11.33 -4.98
C ARG A 223 -9.29 10.34 -6.12
N GLY A 224 -9.09 9.05 -5.83
CA GLY A 224 -9.49 7.97 -6.71
C GLY A 224 -10.96 7.63 -6.47
N GLU A 225 -11.69 7.34 -7.53
CA GLU A 225 -13.06 6.86 -7.42
C GLU A 225 -13.20 5.52 -8.15
N TYR A 226 -14.08 4.66 -7.65
CA TYR A 226 -14.27 3.32 -8.17
C TYR A 226 -15.76 3.11 -8.49
N PHE A 227 -16.04 2.52 -9.64
CA PHE A 227 -17.36 1.98 -9.91
C PHE A 227 -17.49 0.60 -9.26
N ARG A 228 -18.58 0.38 -8.59
CA ARG A 228 -18.94 -0.93 -8.09
C ARG A 228 -19.99 -1.51 -9.00
N LEU A 229 -19.73 -2.71 -9.51
CA LEU A 229 -20.73 -3.43 -10.28
C LEU A 229 -21.91 -3.82 -9.40
N ALA A 230 -23.09 -3.90 -9.99
CA ALA A 230 -24.25 -4.47 -9.33
C ALA A 230 -23.97 -5.94 -8.95
N PRO A 231 -24.54 -6.43 -7.84
CA PRO A 231 -24.25 -7.77 -7.33
C PRO A 231 -24.41 -8.90 -8.35
N GLU A 232 -25.35 -8.79 -9.26
CA GLU A 232 -25.60 -9.75 -10.34
C GLU A 232 -24.49 -9.80 -11.40
N HIS A 233 -23.59 -8.78 -11.44
CA HIS A 233 -22.49 -8.70 -12.38
C HIS A 233 -21.12 -8.80 -11.70
N ASN A 234 -21.05 -9.07 -10.40
CA ASN A 234 -19.80 -9.08 -9.65
C ASN A 234 -18.85 -10.23 -10.03
N GLN A 235 -19.32 -11.20 -10.82
CA GLN A 235 -18.54 -12.33 -11.32
C GLN A 235 -18.23 -12.25 -12.83
N ILE A 236 -18.27 -11.05 -13.39
CA ILE A 236 -18.01 -10.86 -14.83
C ILE A 236 -16.56 -11.18 -15.24
N VAL A 237 -15.62 -11.14 -14.28
CA VAL A 237 -14.22 -11.52 -14.45
C VAL A 237 -13.77 -12.40 -13.27
N ASN A 238 -12.82 -13.30 -13.53
CA ASN A 238 -12.28 -14.22 -12.53
C ASN A 238 -10.97 -13.69 -11.89
N HIS A 239 -10.26 -12.82 -12.60
CA HIS A 239 -8.93 -12.33 -12.22
C HIS A 239 -8.91 -10.80 -12.18
N LEU A 240 -7.80 -10.24 -11.67
CA LEU A 240 -7.52 -8.81 -11.78
C LEU A 240 -7.14 -8.46 -13.21
N ILE A 241 -8.00 -7.74 -13.93
CA ILE A 241 -7.77 -7.39 -15.33
C ILE A 241 -7.12 -6.01 -15.45
N TYR A 242 -5.99 -5.95 -16.16
CA TYR A 242 -5.21 -4.74 -16.36
C TYR A 242 -4.81 -4.56 -17.82
N PRO A 243 -4.78 -3.35 -18.35
CA PRO A 243 -4.18 -3.07 -19.65
C PRO A 243 -2.65 -3.21 -19.57
N ILE A 244 -2.02 -3.40 -20.71
CA ILE A 244 -0.57 -3.22 -20.84
C ILE A 244 -0.23 -1.74 -20.66
N PRO A 245 0.72 -1.39 -19.76
CA PRO A 245 1.02 0.00 -19.46
C PRO A 245 1.66 0.71 -20.65
N ASP A 246 1.33 1.98 -20.83
CA ASP A 246 2.02 2.87 -21.76
C ASP A 246 3.36 3.34 -21.15
N ARG A 247 4.42 3.50 -21.97
CA ARG A 247 5.71 4.04 -21.54
C ARG A 247 5.60 5.44 -20.96
N SER A 248 4.65 6.23 -21.42
CA SER A 248 4.35 7.56 -20.85
C SER A 248 3.90 7.45 -19.38
N GLU A 249 3.27 6.36 -19.03
CA GLU A 249 2.75 6.07 -17.68
C GLU A 249 3.82 5.58 -16.72
N GLU A 250 4.84 4.86 -17.18
CA GLU A 250 5.97 4.48 -16.35
C GLU A 250 6.75 5.70 -15.82
N ARG A 251 6.82 6.78 -16.60
CA ARG A 251 7.44 8.05 -16.18
C ARG A 251 6.58 8.84 -15.19
N ARG A 252 5.28 8.54 -15.16
CA ARG A 252 4.29 9.24 -14.37
C ARG A 252 3.74 8.40 -13.21
N VAL A 253 4.44 7.32 -12.83
CA VAL A 253 4.03 6.39 -11.74
C VAL A 253 3.61 7.11 -10.45
N GLY A 254 4.04 8.34 -10.22
CA GLY A 254 3.49 9.20 -9.18
C GLY A 254 2.16 9.87 -9.53
N LYS A 255 1.91 10.22 -10.81
CA LYS A 255 0.71 10.97 -11.24
C LYS A 255 -0.39 10.09 -11.83
N GLU A 256 -0.06 9.01 -12.48
CA GLU A 256 -0.97 8.23 -13.33
C GLU A 256 -1.39 6.86 -12.79
N CYS A 257 -0.71 6.32 -11.79
CA CYS A 257 -1.38 5.36 -10.89
C CYS A 257 -2.68 5.95 -10.32
N ARG A 258 -2.78 7.27 -10.29
CA ARG A 258 -3.96 8.01 -9.84
C ARG A 258 -5.03 8.14 -10.90
N SER A 259 -4.63 8.26 -12.18
CA SER A 259 -5.56 8.55 -13.24
C SER A 259 -6.21 7.31 -13.84
N ARG A 260 -5.57 6.16 -13.77
CA ARG A 260 -6.13 4.89 -14.26
C ARG A 260 -6.79 4.01 -13.22
N TRP A 261 -6.44 4.22 -11.97
CA TRP A 261 -7.14 3.60 -10.83
C TRP A 261 -8.31 4.45 -10.36
N SER A 262 -8.36 5.66 -10.84
CA SER A 262 -9.47 6.57 -10.67
C SER A 262 -10.25 6.57 -11.97
N PRO A 263 -11.52 6.16 -11.99
CA PRO A 263 -12.40 6.38 -13.14
C PRO A 263 -12.66 7.86 -13.41
N TYR A 264 -11.84 8.76 -12.88
CA TYR A 264 -11.89 10.22 -13.01
C TYR A 264 -10.76 10.74 -13.84
N HIS A 265 -10.99 10.70 -15.05
CA HIS A 265 -10.52 11.63 -16.06
C HIS A 265 -11.68 11.94 -16.94
#